data_0bac70cf3f53e36c4fbfad9404aa3c6d
#
_entry.id   0bac70cf3f53e36c4fbfad9404aa3c6d
#
_cell.length_a   1.000
_cell.length_b   1.000
_cell.length_c   1.000
_cell.angle_alpha   90.00
_cell.angle_beta   90.00
_cell.angle_gamma   90.00
#
_symmetry.space_group_name_H-M   'P 1'
#
loop_
_entity.id
_entity.type
_entity.pdbx_description
1 polymer ?
#
loop_
_entity_poly.entity_id
_entity_poly.type
_entity_poly.pdbx_seq_one_letter_code
_entity_poly.pdbx_strand_id
1 'polypeptide(L)'
;NGSICMDGVDIREIPRDALRRNIGMVLQETWLFSGTIRDNIAYGVPDATDEMIVEAAKKAHADGFISRLPDGYDTVIGSAEGGGLSAGQRQLIAISRVMLMNTPVMILDEATSNVDILTEKRIQKAFEELTKNRTSFVIAHRLSTIQDSDLILVMEKGDIAEQGTHEELLRKGGIYSTLYYSFDS
;
A
#
# COMPACT_ATOMS: atom_id res chain seq x y z
N ASN A 1 -15.44 3.52 23.12
CA ASN A 1 -16.58 2.61 22.95
C ASN A 1 -16.92 2.54 21.46
N GLY A 2 -16.95 1.32 20.89
CA GLY A 2 -17.26 1.11 19.50
C GLY A 2 -16.99 -0.34 19.09
N SER A 3 -17.35 -0.70 17.86
CA SER A 3 -17.07 -1.99 17.26
C SER A 3 -16.56 -1.79 15.83
N ILE A 4 -15.68 -2.68 15.41
CA ILE A 4 -15.24 -2.81 14.02
C ILE A 4 -15.74 -4.16 13.54
N CYS A 5 -16.46 -4.19 12.43
CA CYS A 5 -16.99 -5.42 11.87
C CYS A 5 -16.42 -5.66 10.47
N MET A 6 -16.15 -6.92 10.16
CA MET A 6 -15.82 -7.39 8.81
C MET A 6 -16.97 -8.29 8.36
N ASP A 7 -17.66 -7.92 7.27
CA ASP A 7 -18.85 -8.61 6.74
C ASP A 7 -19.92 -8.85 7.83
N GLY A 8 -20.14 -7.87 8.72
CA GLY A 8 -21.12 -7.93 9.78
C GLY A 8 -20.69 -8.68 11.07
N VAL A 9 -19.51 -9.28 11.07
CA VAL A 9 -18.95 -9.98 12.25
C VAL A 9 -17.95 -9.06 12.96
N ASP A 10 -18.12 -8.88 14.27
CA ASP A 10 -17.16 -8.09 15.07
C ASP A 10 -15.77 -8.76 15.02
N ILE A 11 -14.74 -7.95 14.73
CA ILE A 11 -13.37 -8.46 14.60
C ILE A 11 -12.85 -9.15 15.85
N ARG A 12 -13.44 -8.89 17.03
CA ARG A 12 -13.12 -9.55 18.30
C ARG A 12 -13.58 -11.01 18.34
N GLU A 13 -14.55 -11.38 17.49
CA GLU A 13 -15.09 -12.75 17.37
C GLU A 13 -14.35 -13.54 16.28
N ILE A 14 -13.53 -12.87 15.45
CA ILE A 14 -12.75 -13.51 14.39
C ILE A 14 -11.40 -13.96 14.94
N PRO A 15 -10.98 -15.22 14.71
CA PRO A 15 -9.64 -15.67 15.08
C PRO A 15 -8.58 -14.75 14.47
N ARG A 16 -7.60 -14.34 15.28
CA ARG A 16 -6.61 -13.32 14.89
C ARG A 16 -5.87 -13.65 13.59
N ASP A 17 -5.53 -14.93 13.38
CA ASP A 17 -4.83 -15.36 12.17
C ASP A 17 -5.75 -15.33 10.94
N ALA A 18 -7.04 -15.61 11.10
CA ALA A 18 -8.02 -15.46 10.03
C ALA A 18 -8.21 -14.00 9.65
N LEU A 19 -8.32 -13.10 10.65
CA LEU A 19 -8.42 -11.67 10.41
C LEU A 19 -7.20 -11.14 9.65
N ARG A 20 -5.98 -11.48 10.10
CA ARG A 20 -4.73 -11.02 9.49
C ARG A 20 -4.54 -11.51 8.05
N ARG A 21 -5.00 -12.71 7.71
CA ARG A 21 -4.95 -13.24 6.35
C ARG A 21 -5.87 -12.50 5.38
N ASN A 22 -6.86 -11.78 5.88
CA ASN A 22 -7.80 -11.01 5.06
C ASN A 22 -7.40 -9.53 4.90
N ILE A 23 -6.34 -9.06 5.57
CA ILE A 23 -5.90 -7.66 5.54
C ILE A 23 -4.47 -7.59 5.02
N GLY A 24 -4.27 -6.93 3.90
CA GLY A 24 -2.96 -6.53 3.38
C GLY A 24 -2.62 -5.11 3.83
N MET A 25 -1.37 -4.87 4.18
CA MET A 25 -0.91 -3.54 4.61
C MET A 25 0.37 -3.16 3.89
N VAL A 26 0.39 -1.95 3.33
CA VAL A 26 1.62 -1.29 2.87
C VAL A 26 1.81 -0.06 3.75
N LEU A 27 2.84 -0.09 4.60
CA LEU A 27 3.14 0.97 5.55
C LEU A 27 4.19 1.93 4.97
N GLN A 28 4.19 3.16 5.49
CA GLN A 28 5.17 4.20 5.17
C GLN A 28 6.60 3.71 5.38
N GLU A 29 6.88 3.12 6.54
CA GLU A 29 8.16 2.48 6.81
C GLU A 29 8.16 1.06 6.26
N THR A 30 8.83 0.88 5.13
CA THR A 30 8.93 -0.42 4.47
C THR A 30 9.90 -1.31 5.20
N TRP A 31 9.37 -2.36 5.84
CA TRP A 31 10.18 -3.37 6.47
C TRP A 31 10.46 -4.54 5.51
N LEU A 32 11.74 -4.85 5.32
CA LEU A 32 12.22 -6.04 4.64
C LEU A 32 13.16 -6.77 5.61
N PHE A 33 13.05 -8.11 5.65
CA PHE A 33 13.94 -8.91 6.47
C PHE A 33 15.20 -9.33 5.70
N SER A 34 16.23 -9.72 6.45
CA SER A 34 17.46 -10.27 5.86
C SER A 34 17.19 -11.60 5.17
N GLY A 35 17.39 -11.65 3.86
CA GLY A 35 17.08 -12.78 3.00
C GLY A 35 17.07 -12.34 1.55
N THR A 36 16.65 -13.20 0.62
CA THR A 36 16.55 -12.84 -0.79
C THR A 36 15.35 -11.93 -1.07
N ILE A 37 15.36 -11.27 -2.23
CA ILE A 37 14.17 -10.53 -2.72
C ILE A 37 13.00 -11.51 -2.86
N ARG A 38 13.25 -12.71 -3.38
CA ARG A 38 12.29 -13.81 -3.49
C ARG A 38 11.62 -14.11 -2.16
N ASP A 39 12.40 -14.35 -1.10
CA ASP A 39 11.90 -14.64 0.24
C ASP A 39 11.04 -13.49 0.78
N ASN A 40 11.47 -12.27 0.53
CA ASN A 40 10.74 -11.07 0.96
C ASN A 40 9.39 -10.91 0.26
N ILE A 41 9.28 -11.25 -1.03
CA ILE A 41 8.01 -11.22 -1.77
C ILE A 41 7.11 -12.38 -1.32
N ALA A 42 7.68 -13.58 -1.15
CA ALA A 42 6.94 -14.77 -0.74
C ALA A 42 6.49 -14.76 0.73
N TYR A 43 6.96 -13.78 1.52
CA TYR A 43 6.62 -13.69 2.94
C TYR A 43 5.10 -13.64 3.16
N GLY A 44 4.58 -14.62 3.90
CA GLY A 44 3.14 -14.76 4.15
C GLY A 44 2.40 -15.70 3.19
N VAL A 45 3.09 -16.22 2.15
CA VAL A 45 2.55 -17.22 1.20
C VAL A 45 3.58 -18.35 1.05
N PRO A 46 3.62 -19.32 1.99
CA PRO A 46 4.66 -20.35 2.03
C PRO A 46 4.76 -21.23 0.77
N ASP A 47 3.62 -21.42 0.09
CA ASP A 47 3.52 -22.27 -1.11
C ASP A 47 3.60 -21.46 -2.42
N ALA A 48 4.15 -20.24 -2.38
CA ALA A 48 4.30 -19.39 -3.56
C ALA A 48 5.29 -20.01 -4.54
N THR A 49 4.86 -20.19 -5.79
CA THR A 49 5.76 -20.61 -6.86
C THR A 49 6.56 -19.43 -7.41
N ASP A 50 7.64 -19.71 -8.11
CA ASP A 50 8.46 -18.68 -8.76
C ASP A 50 7.64 -17.83 -9.74
N GLU A 51 6.74 -18.47 -10.48
CA GLU A 51 5.87 -17.79 -11.43
C GLU A 51 4.93 -16.81 -10.70
N MET A 52 4.36 -17.21 -9.56
CA MET A 52 3.49 -16.34 -8.74
C MET A 52 4.27 -15.12 -8.21
N ILE A 53 5.50 -15.34 -7.74
CA ILE A 53 6.38 -14.28 -7.24
C ILE A 53 6.71 -13.28 -8.36
N VAL A 54 7.11 -13.78 -9.53
CA VAL A 54 7.43 -12.94 -10.68
C VAL A 54 6.21 -12.18 -11.19
N GLU A 55 5.03 -12.82 -11.23
CA GLU A 55 3.79 -12.15 -11.62
C GLU A 55 3.41 -11.02 -10.65
N ALA A 56 3.51 -11.26 -9.34
CA ALA A 56 3.28 -10.24 -8.33
C ALA A 56 4.25 -9.05 -8.47
N ALA A 57 5.53 -9.32 -8.70
CA ALA A 57 6.54 -8.31 -8.92
C ALA A 57 6.31 -7.51 -10.23
N LYS A 58 5.81 -8.13 -11.29
CA LYS A 58 5.43 -7.45 -12.53
C LYS A 58 4.26 -6.52 -12.31
N LYS A 59 3.21 -6.96 -11.63
CA LYS A 59 2.04 -6.14 -11.28
C LYS A 59 2.43 -4.95 -10.41
N ALA A 60 3.39 -5.16 -9.49
CA ALA A 60 3.95 -4.10 -8.64
C ALA A 60 5.00 -3.22 -9.35
N HIS A 61 5.28 -3.41 -10.64
CA HIS A 61 6.34 -2.73 -11.37
C HIS A 61 7.76 -2.89 -10.78
N ALA A 62 7.98 -3.94 -9.99
CA ALA A 62 9.26 -4.26 -9.37
C ALA A 62 10.18 -5.11 -10.26
N ASP A 63 9.63 -6.01 -11.07
CA ASP A 63 10.37 -6.95 -11.91
C ASP A 63 11.44 -6.27 -12.78
N GLY A 64 11.14 -5.10 -13.33
CA GLY A 64 12.04 -4.37 -14.22
C GLY A 64 13.35 -3.92 -13.57
N PHE A 65 13.38 -3.64 -12.26
CA PHE A 65 14.64 -3.36 -11.58
C PHE A 65 15.27 -4.64 -10.99
N ILE A 66 14.46 -5.58 -10.49
CA ILE A 66 14.95 -6.85 -9.93
C ILE A 66 15.75 -7.62 -10.98
N SER A 67 15.23 -7.76 -12.19
CA SER A 67 15.88 -8.47 -13.29
C SER A 67 17.20 -7.84 -13.77
N ARG A 68 17.51 -6.60 -13.35
CA ARG A 68 18.79 -5.92 -13.66
C ARG A 68 19.84 -6.10 -12.57
N LEU A 69 19.46 -6.63 -11.40
CA LEU A 69 20.41 -6.97 -10.36
C LEU A 69 21.23 -8.18 -10.77
N PRO A 70 22.51 -8.29 -10.39
CA PRO A 70 23.36 -9.42 -10.77
C PRO A 70 22.75 -10.80 -10.46
N ASP A 71 22.13 -10.93 -9.28
CA ASP A 71 21.51 -12.17 -8.82
C ASP A 71 19.97 -12.14 -8.94
N GLY A 72 19.40 -11.12 -9.59
CA GLY A 72 17.95 -11.00 -9.81
C GLY A 72 17.13 -11.15 -8.52
N TYR A 73 16.18 -12.09 -8.53
CA TYR A 73 15.33 -12.40 -7.36
C TYR A 73 16.09 -13.05 -6.20
N ASP A 74 17.26 -13.63 -6.46
CA ASP A 74 18.10 -14.26 -5.43
C ASP A 74 19.09 -13.27 -4.79
N THR A 75 19.01 -11.99 -5.18
CA THR A 75 19.76 -10.89 -4.53
C THR A 75 19.43 -10.84 -3.06
N VAL A 76 20.47 -10.95 -2.20
CA VAL A 76 20.33 -10.92 -0.74
C VAL A 76 20.21 -9.49 -0.25
N ILE A 77 19.19 -9.21 0.57
CA ILE A 77 18.96 -7.94 1.24
C ILE A 77 19.47 -8.04 2.67
N GLY A 78 20.42 -7.19 3.04
CA GLY A 78 20.94 -7.15 4.42
C GLY A 78 20.03 -6.37 5.37
N SER A 79 20.06 -6.72 6.66
CA SER A 79 19.22 -6.12 7.70
C SER A 79 19.52 -4.65 8.02
N ALA A 80 20.73 -4.16 7.72
CA ALA A 80 21.18 -2.83 8.17
C ALA A 80 20.90 -1.69 7.17
N GLU A 81 20.91 -1.94 5.85
CA GLU A 81 20.78 -0.86 4.84
C GLU A 81 20.04 -1.28 3.57
N GLY A 82 19.24 -2.33 3.63
CA GLY A 82 18.44 -2.77 2.46
C GLY A 82 19.25 -3.25 1.25
N GLY A 83 20.49 -3.73 1.46
CA GLY A 83 21.30 -4.33 0.40
C GLY A 83 21.58 -3.44 -0.83
N GLY A 84 21.67 -2.12 -0.64
CA GLY A 84 21.89 -1.16 -1.72
C GLY A 84 20.61 -0.77 -2.49
N LEU A 85 19.44 -1.21 -2.06
CA LEU A 85 18.16 -0.81 -2.66
C LEU A 85 17.74 0.60 -2.24
N SER A 86 17.19 1.38 -3.18
CA SER A 86 16.58 2.68 -2.86
C SER A 86 15.29 2.51 -2.04
N ALA A 87 14.83 3.58 -1.37
CA ALA A 87 13.57 3.57 -0.62
C ALA A 87 12.39 3.13 -1.51
N GLY A 88 12.30 3.65 -2.73
CA GLY A 88 11.26 3.27 -3.67
C GLY A 88 11.35 1.81 -4.13
N GLN A 89 12.55 1.26 -4.33
CA GLN A 89 12.73 -0.15 -4.67
C GLN A 89 12.27 -1.07 -3.53
N ARG A 90 12.60 -0.72 -2.28
CA ARG A 90 12.11 -1.44 -1.09
C ARG A 90 10.58 -1.41 -1.03
N GLN A 91 9.98 -0.26 -1.29
CA GLN A 91 8.53 -0.11 -1.31
C GLN A 91 7.87 -0.96 -2.39
N LEU A 92 8.42 -1.01 -3.60
CA LEU A 92 7.92 -1.88 -4.67
C LEU A 92 7.99 -3.37 -4.30
N ILE A 93 9.03 -3.81 -3.57
CA ILE A 93 9.11 -5.20 -3.05
C ILE A 93 8.01 -5.45 -2.02
N ALA A 94 7.77 -4.51 -1.09
CA ALA A 94 6.68 -4.65 -0.12
C ALA A 94 5.31 -4.68 -0.79
N ILE A 95 5.09 -3.88 -1.83
CA ILE A 95 3.87 -3.91 -2.65
C ILE A 95 3.74 -5.27 -3.33
N SER A 96 4.82 -5.83 -3.90
CA SER A 96 4.82 -7.16 -4.54
C SER A 96 4.39 -8.25 -3.55
N ARG A 97 4.87 -8.19 -2.30
CA ARG A 97 4.45 -9.09 -1.21
C ARG A 97 2.94 -9.05 -1.00
N VAL A 98 2.38 -7.86 -0.92
CA VAL A 98 0.94 -7.68 -0.67
C VAL A 98 0.11 -8.06 -1.90
N MET A 99 0.61 -7.84 -3.11
CA MET A 99 0.00 -8.35 -4.34
C MET A 99 -0.09 -9.87 -4.36
N LEU A 100 0.99 -10.55 -3.92
CA LEU A 100 1.03 -11.99 -3.84
C LEU A 100 0.04 -12.55 -2.82
N MET A 101 -0.12 -11.89 -1.66
CA MET A 101 -1.07 -12.28 -0.62
C MET A 101 -2.53 -12.20 -1.07
N ASN A 102 -2.85 -11.35 -2.04
CA ASN A 102 -4.16 -11.20 -2.68
C ASN A 102 -5.33 -11.05 -1.69
N THR A 103 -5.16 -10.22 -0.67
CA THR A 103 -6.16 -10.01 0.40
C THR A 103 -7.36 -9.16 -0.05
N PRO A 104 -8.58 -9.38 0.47
CA PRO A 104 -9.77 -8.59 0.11
C PRO A 104 -9.79 -7.18 0.70
N VAL A 105 -9.10 -6.96 1.81
CA VAL A 105 -9.00 -5.64 2.47
C VAL A 105 -7.57 -5.14 2.40
N MET A 106 -7.41 -3.88 2.05
CA MET A 106 -6.12 -3.21 1.90
C MET A 106 -6.05 -1.97 2.79
N ILE A 107 -4.90 -1.79 3.45
CA ILE A 107 -4.56 -0.55 4.16
C ILE A 107 -3.26 -0.04 3.55
N LEU A 108 -3.33 1.13 2.93
CA LEU A 108 -2.21 1.77 2.25
C LEU A 108 -1.88 3.07 2.97
N ASP A 109 -0.67 3.14 3.52
CA ASP A 109 -0.14 4.38 4.11
C ASP A 109 0.86 4.98 3.12
N GLU A 110 0.42 6.03 2.42
CA GLU A 110 1.18 6.64 1.33
C GLU A 110 2.20 7.63 1.89
N ALA A 111 3.46 7.22 1.93
CA ALA A 111 4.57 8.15 2.12
C ALA A 111 5.68 7.87 1.12
N THR A 112 5.74 8.68 0.10
CA THR A 112 6.76 8.66 -0.95
C THR A 112 7.82 9.76 -0.74
N SER A 113 8.08 10.15 0.51
CA SER A 113 9.17 11.09 0.81
C SER A 113 10.51 10.46 0.41
N ASN A 114 11.31 11.19 -0.36
CA ASN A 114 12.65 10.79 -0.84
C ASN A 114 12.68 9.68 -1.91
N VAL A 115 11.66 9.60 -2.76
CA VAL A 115 11.63 8.71 -3.93
C VAL A 115 11.74 9.54 -5.19
N ASP A 116 12.52 9.06 -6.17
CA ASP A 116 12.61 9.74 -7.47
C ASP A 116 11.29 9.68 -8.25
N ILE A 117 11.04 10.66 -9.11
CA ILE A 117 9.77 10.85 -9.84
C ILE A 117 9.35 9.61 -10.66
N LEU A 118 10.32 8.90 -11.25
CA LEU A 118 9.99 7.72 -12.07
C LEU A 118 9.56 6.55 -11.22
N THR A 119 10.25 6.31 -10.12
CA THR A 119 9.90 5.25 -9.17
C THR A 119 8.59 5.57 -8.46
N GLU A 120 8.36 6.83 -8.14
CA GLU A 120 7.09 7.28 -7.58
C GLU A 120 5.89 6.98 -8.50
N LYS A 121 5.99 7.29 -9.80
CA LYS A 121 4.94 6.93 -10.78
C LYS A 121 4.68 5.42 -10.85
N ARG A 122 5.73 4.59 -10.63
CA ARG A 122 5.55 3.13 -10.57
C ARG A 122 4.82 2.71 -9.30
N ILE A 123 5.14 3.31 -8.17
CA ILE A 123 4.45 3.07 -6.89
C ILE A 123 2.98 3.45 -6.99
N GLN A 124 2.65 4.60 -7.58
CA GLN A 124 1.27 5.03 -7.80
C GLN A 124 0.49 4.02 -8.65
N LYS A 125 1.06 3.60 -9.80
CA LYS A 125 0.44 2.56 -10.63
C LYS A 125 0.26 1.23 -9.91
N ALA A 126 1.22 0.85 -9.08
CA ALA A 126 1.12 -0.35 -8.26
C ALA A 126 0.01 -0.24 -7.22
N PHE A 127 -0.20 0.92 -6.61
CA PHE A 127 -1.33 1.17 -5.71
C PHE A 127 -2.68 1.12 -6.44
N GLU A 128 -2.79 1.72 -7.63
CA GLU A 128 -3.99 1.60 -8.49
C GLU A 128 -4.34 0.13 -8.77
N GLU A 129 -3.34 -0.71 -9.08
CA GLU A 129 -3.56 -2.14 -9.27
C GLU A 129 -3.96 -2.86 -7.96
N LEU A 130 -3.37 -2.47 -6.83
CA LEU A 130 -3.68 -3.06 -5.53
C LEU A 130 -5.12 -2.78 -5.07
N THR A 131 -5.65 -1.61 -5.37
CA THR A 131 -6.98 -1.17 -4.90
C THR A 131 -8.13 -1.73 -5.74
N LYS A 132 -7.86 -2.22 -6.96
CA LYS A 132 -8.89 -2.76 -7.85
C LYS A 132 -9.67 -3.92 -7.24
N ASN A 133 -11.00 -3.79 -7.25
CA ASN A 133 -11.94 -4.82 -6.76
C ASN A 133 -11.73 -5.25 -5.30
N ARG A 134 -11.31 -4.31 -4.43
CA ARG A 134 -11.04 -4.56 -3.01
C ARG A 134 -11.55 -3.41 -2.15
N THR A 135 -11.83 -3.70 -0.89
CA THR A 135 -12.06 -2.64 0.10
C THR A 135 -10.71 -2.06 0.50
N SER A 136 -10.48 -0.79 0.17
CA SER A 136 -9.19 -0.13 0.38
C SER A 136 -9.32 1.08 1.28
N PHE A 137 -8.48 1.14 2.31
CA PHE A 137 -8.29 2.32 3.15
C PHE A 137 -6.96 2.95 2.75
N VAL A 138 -7.00 4.18 2.23
CA VAL A 138 -5.80 4.90 1.79
C VAL A 138 -5.59 6.09 2.70
N ILE A 139 -4.45 6.12 3.39
CA ILE A 139 -4.01 7.30 4.13
C ILE A 139 -3.17 8.12 3.16
N ALA A 140 -3.79 9.12 2.57
CA ALA A 140 -3.17 9.87 1.49
C ALA A 140 -2.42 11.10 2.01
N HIS A 141 -1.20 11.24 1.56
CA HIS A 141 -0.39 12.45 1.71
C HIS A 141 -0.45 13.35 0.46
N ARG A 142 -1.18 12.91 -0.58
CA ARG A 142 -1.39 13.64 -1.83
C ARG A 142 -2.86 13.63 -2.20
N LEU A 143 -3.35 14.80 -2.58
CA LEU A 143 -4.75 14.96 -2.96
C LEU A 143 -5.12 14.21 -4.23
N SER A 144 -4.19 14.07 -5.20
CA SER A 144 -4.43 13.30 -6.41
C SER A 144 -4.79 11.84 -6.17
N THR A 145 -4.33 11.26 -5.06
CA THR A 145 -4.61 9.85 -4.71
C THR A 145 -6.04 9.63 -4.23
N ILE A 146 -6.69 10.66 -3.69
CA ILE A 146 -8.01 10.54 -3.04
C ILE A 146 -9.16 11.06 -3.90
N GLN A 147 -8.88 11.76 -5.01
CA GLN A 147 -9.93 12.36 -5.83
C GLN A 147 -10.93 11.32 -6.38
N ASP A 148 -10.44 10.13 -6.74
CA ASP A 148 -11.24 9.04 -7.31
C ASP A 148 -11.75 8.06 -6.24
N SER A 149 -11.63 8.40 -4.95
CA SER A 149 -12.13 7.56 -3.86
C SER A 149 -13.65 7.61 -3.75
N ASP A 150 -14.27 6.46 -3.49
CA ASP A 150 -15.73 6.37 -3.28
C ASP A 150 -16.18 7.16 -2.05
N LEU A 151 -15.33 7.26 -1.03
CA LEU A 151 -15.60 8.00 0.20
C LEU A 151 -14.30 8.59 0.75
N ILE A 152 -14.31 9.89 1.02
CA ILE A 152 -13.23 10.61 1.68
C ILE A 152 -13.67 10.93 3.12
N LEU A 153 -12.80 10.62 4.08
CA LEU A 153 -12.96 10.95 5.48
C LEU A 153 -11.93 12.02 5.88
N VAL A 154 -12.38 13.19 6.27
CA VAL A 154 -11.52 14.26 6.79
C VAL A 154 -11.47 14.16 8.30
N MET A 155 -10.27 13.91 8.84
CA MET A 155 -10.06 13.73 10.27
C MET A 155 -9.55 15.03 10.90
N GLU A 156 -10.15 15.44 11.99
CA GLU A 156 -9.67 16.55 12.84
C GLU A 156 -9.74 16.15 14.31
N LYS A 157 -8.62 16.26 15.03
CA LYS A 157 -8.50 15.96 16.48
C LYS A 157 -9.02 14.58 16.90
N GLY A 158 -8.94 13.60 15.99
CA GLY A 158 -9.37 12.23 16.25
C GLY A 158 -10.82 11.91 15.87
N ASP A 159 -11.58 12.92 15.41
CA ASP A 159 -12.96 12.78 14.97
C ASP A 159 -13.08 12.96 13.45
N ILE A 160 -14.14 12.40 12.86
CA ILE A 160 -14.48 12.62 11.45
C ILE A 160 -15.20 13.98 11.36
N ALA A 161 -14.48 14.99 10.87
CA ALA A 161 -15.02 16.34 10.71
C ALA A 161 -15.89 16.47 9.46
N GLU A 162 -15.48 15.81 8.36
CA GLU A 162 -16.21 15.80 7.09
C GLU A 162 -16.12 14.42 6.44
N GLN A 163 -17.17 14.08 5.68
CA GLN A 163 -17.18 12.89 4.84
C GLN A 163 -17.99 13.13 3.58
N GLY A 164 -17.61 12.48 2.49
CA GLY A 164 -18.27 12.56 1.18
C GLY A 164 -17.32 12.24 0.04
N THR A 165 -17.82 12.38 -1.19
CA THR A 165 -16.98 12.30 -2.40
C THR A 165 -16.18 13.60 -2.58
N HIS A 166 -15.18 13.57 -3.45
CA HIS A 166 -14.38 14.75 -3.82
C HIS A 166 -15.25 15.94 -4.20
N GLU A 167 -16.21 15.74 -5.11
CA GLU A 167 -17.09 16.81 -5.59
C GLU A 167 -18.01 17.37 -4.49
N GLU A 168 -18.56 16.49 -3.63
CA GLU A 168 -19.41 16.89 -2.51
C GLU A 168 -18.65 17.74 -1.51
N LEU A 169 -17.43 17.32 -1.15
CA LEU A 169 -16.61 18.05 -0.18
C LEU A 169 -16.09 19.38 -0.73
N LEU A 170 -15.75 19.47 -2.02
CA LEU A 170 -15.42 20.75 -2.65
C LEU A 170 -16.61 21.71 -2.64
N ARG A 171 -17.82 21.22 -2.99
CA ARG A 171 -19.04 22.03 -2.99
C ARG A 171 -19.42 22.52 -1.61
N LYS A 172 -19.12 21.75 -0.57
CA LYS A 172 -19.36 22.11 0.83
C LYS A 172 -18.49 23.29 1.31
N GLY A 173 -17.32 23.50 0.70
CA GLY A 173 -16.42 24.62 1.00
C GLY A 173 -15.81 24.57 2.40
N GLY A 174 -15.66 23.38 2.98
CA GLY A 174 -15.17 23.15 4.32
C GLY A 174 -13.65 22.91 4.42
N ILE A 175 -13.27 22.07 5.39
CA ILE A 175 -11.85 21.73 5.68
C ILE A 175 -11.19 21.09 4.46
N TYR A 176 -11.87 20.12 3.83
CA TYR A 176 -11.37 19.46 2.63
C TYR A 176 -11.06 20.45 1.51
N SER A 177 -11.99 21.34 1.22
CA SER A 177 -11.83 22.36 0.18
C SER A 177 -10.64 23.27 0.47
N THR A 178 -10.48 23.70 1.74
CA THR A 178 -9.34 24.52 2.16
C THR A 178 -8.01 23.78 1.97
N LEU A 179 -7.94 22.52 2.37
CA LEU A 179 -6.76 21.67 2.17
C LEU A 179 -6.47 21.51 0.67
N TYR A 180 -7.48 21.20 -0.12
CA TYR A 180 -7.34 20.98 -1.57
C TYR A 180 -6.68 22.19 -2.25
N TYR A 181 -7.19 23.38 -2.06
CA TYR A 181 -6.64 24.60 -2.68
C TYR A 181 -5.31 25.06 -2.09
N SER A 182 -4.97 24.64 -0.85
CA SER A 182 -3.67 24.96 -0.26
C SER A 182 -2.53 24.11 -0.79
N PHE A 183 -2.81 22.93 -1.34
CA PHE A 183 -1.80 22.06 -1.97
C PHE A 183 -1.56 22.39 -3.45
N ASP A 184 -2.49 23.10 -4.10
CA ASP A 184 -2.39 23.51 -5.53
C ASP A 184 -1.70 24.87 -5.70
N SER A 185 -1.25 25.48 -4.59
CA SER A 185 -0.53 26.78 -4.55
C SER A 185 0.95 26.56 -4.31
#